data_6f628f21fa395828f1b8a4337cb98637
#
_entry.id   6f628f21fa395828f1b8a4337cb98637
#
_cell.length_a   1.000
_cell.length_b   1.000
_cell.length_c   1.000
_cell.angle_alpha   90.00
_cell.angle_beta   90.00
_cell.angle_gamma   90.00
#
_symmetry.space_group_name_H-M   'P 1'
#
loop_
_entity.id
_entity.type
_entity.pdbx_description
1 polymer ?
#
loop_
_entity_poly.entity_id
_entity_poly.type
_entity_poly.pdbx_seq_one_letter_code
_entity_poly.pdbx_strand_id
1 'polypeptide(L)'
;MLATTIHMMRGTPYIYQGEEFGMTNPYFDTIEEYRDVESINYYNILKEQGESEADIVEILRSKSRDNSRTPIQWNSEENAGFTTGTPWIPVAKSYKEINAENALKDKESIFYHYKKLISLRKEYDVISKGNFNMILEDNNKVLGYTRNYENRH
;
A
#
# COMPACT_ATOMS: atom_id res chain seq x y z
N MET A 1 -6.21 -10.30 -0.83
CA MET A 1 -7.61 -10.08 -0.44
C MET A 1 -8.08 -8.65 -0.72
N LEU A 2 -7.49 -7.58 -0.12
CA LEU A 2 -7.94 -6.19 -0.33
C LEU A 2 -7.93 -5.75 -1.79
N ALA A 3 -6.85 -6.04 -2.53
CA ALA A 3 -6.75 -5.76 -3.96
C ALA A 3 -7.92 -6.37 -4.76
N THR A 4 -8.26 -7.63 -4.50
CA THR A 4 -9.40 -8.31 -5.13
C THR A 4 -10.70 -7.57 -4.85
N THR A 5 -10.94 -7.22 -3.59
CA THR A 5 -12.14 -6.49 -3.19
C THR A 5 -12.28 -5.18 -3.97
N ILE A 6 -11.24 -4.35 -3.97
CA ILE A 6 -11.24 -3.04 -4.65
C ILE A 6 -11.42 -3.19 -6.16
N HIS A 7 -10.70 -4.13 -6.81
CA HIS A 7 -10.76 -4.29 -8.25
C HIS A 7 -12.07 -4.89 -8.75
N MET A 8 -12.78 -5.65 -7.92
CA MET A 8 -14.08 -6.24 -8.29
C MET A 8 -15.26 -5.32 -7.98
N MET A 9 -15.06 -4.23 -7.24
CA MET A 9 -16.10 -3.22 -7.01
C MET A 9 -16.37 -2.36 -8.23
N ARG A 10 -17.54 -1.69 -8.23
CA ARG A 10 -17.86 -0.65 -9.21
C ARG A 10 -17.01 0.60 -8.97
N GLY A 11 -16.61 1.27 -10.04
CA GLY A 11 -15.78 2.47 -10.00
C GLY A 11 -14.40 2.22 -10.61
N THR A 12 -13.54 3.22 -10.55
CA THR A 12 -12.16 3.14 -11.05
C THR A 12 -11.23 2.79 -9.90
N PRO A 13 -10.55 1.65 -9.93
CA PRO A 13 -9.56 1.33 -8.91
C PRO A 13 -8.31 2.20 -9.14
N TYR A 14 -7.77 2.71 -8.04
CA TYR A 14 -6.46 3.36 -8.01
C TYR A 14 -5.47 2.42 -7.33
N ILE A 15 -4.31 2.28 -7.92
CA ILE A 15 -3.20 1.50 -7.35
C ILE A 15 -2.19 2.51 -6.85
N TYR A 16 -1.94 2.50 -5.53
CA TYR A 16 -0.90 3.34 -4.96
C TYR A 16 0.46 2.72 -5.24
N GLN A 17 1.45 3.57 -5.56
CA GLN A 17 2.79 3.10 -5.91
C GLN A 17 3.39 2.20 -4.82
N GLY A 18 3.86 1.02 -5.21
CA GLY A 18 4.50 0.05 -4.33
C GLY A 18 3.54 -0.98 -3.71
N GLU A 19 2.22 -0.73 -3.69
CA GLU A 19 1.27 -1.74 -3.19
C GLU A 19 1.26 -3.00 -4.06
N GLU A 20 1.52 -2.85 -5.37
CA GLU A 20 1.62 -3.96 -6.32
C GLU A 20 2.84 -4.85 -6.10
N PHE A 21 3.83 -4.38 -5.34
CA PHE A 21 4.98 -5.17 -4.92
C PHE A 21 4.88 -5.64 -3.48
N GLY A 22 3.85 -5.19 -2.75
CA GLY A 22 3.68 -5.48 -1.33
C GLY A 22 4.59 -4.66 -0.43
N MET A 23 4.97 -3.44 -0.83
CA MET A 23 5.73 -2.53 0.02
C MET A 23 4.99 -2.27 1.33
N THR A 24 5.74 -2.22 2.43
CA THR A 24 5.22 -1.98 3.79
C THR A 24 5.73 -0.65 4.32
N ASN A 25 5.24 -0.25 5.48
CA ASN A 25 5.80 0.90 6.20
C ASN A 25 7.31 0.69 6.42
N PRO A 26 8.12 1.76 6.39
CA PRO A 26 9.58 1.67 6.46
C PRO A 26 10.12 1.28 7.84
N TYR A 27 9.34 1.46 8.90
CA TYR A 27 9.73 1.21 10.29
C TYR A 27 11.00 1.97 10.68
N PHE A 28 11.01 3.28 10.46
CA PHE A 28 12.12 4.15 10.88
C PHE A 28 12.35 4.10 12.38
N ASP A 29 13.61 4.26 12.80
CA ASP A 29 14.01 4.08 14.18
C ASP A 29 14.06 5.42 14.94
N THR A 30 14.28 6.54 14.23
CA THR A 30 14.49 7.85 14.84
C THR A 30 13.72 8.95 14.13
N ILE A 31 13.50 10.08 14.81
CA ILE A 31 12.77 11.23 14.24
C ILE A 31 13.52 11.85 13.05
N GLU A 32 14.84 11.74 13.01
CA GLU A 32 15.67 12.30 11.94
C GLU A 32 15.43 11.66 10.57
N GLU A 33 14.81 10.49 10.55
CA GLU A 33 14.43 9.79 9.31
C GLU A 33 13.13 10.34 8.70
N TYR A 34 12.34 11.06 9.50
CA TYR A 34 11.08 11.67 9.04
C TYR A 34 11.29 13.06 8.43
N ARG A 35 10.46 13.41 7.46
CA ARG A 35 10.46 14.71 6.75
C ARG A 35 9.11 15.42 6.83
N ASP A 36 8.04 14.68 7.16
CA ASP A 36 6.71 15.23 7.29
C ASP A 36 6.60 16.20 8.46
N VAL A 37 6.27 17.46 8.14
CA VAL A 37 6.18 18.54 9.15
C VAL A 37 5.17 18.22 10.25
N GLU A 38 4.06 17.57 9.90
CA GLU A 38 3.06 17.17 10.89
C GLU A 38 3.64 16.14 11.87
N SER A 39 4.37 15.16 11.35
CA SER A 39 5.04 14.14 12.17
C SER A 39 6.09 14.76 13.11
N ILE A 40 6.89 15.68 12.60
CA ILE A 40 7.91 16.40 13.40
C ILE A 40 7.26 17.26 14.48
N ASN A 41 6.21 18.01 14.15
CA ASN A 41 5.49 18.81 15.12
C ASN A 41 4.82 17.93 16.20
N TYR A 42 4.20 16.84 15.79
CA TYR A 42 3.56 15.92 16.73
C TYR A 42 4.56 15.25 17.66
N TYR A 43 5.73 14.89 17.14
CA TYR A 43 6.84 14.38 17.97
C TYR A 43 7.22 15.39 19.06
N ASN A 44 7.40 16.68 18.74
CA ASN A 44 7.76 17.71 19.70
C ASN A 44 6.67 17.91 20.76
N ILE A 45 5.40 17.92 20.36
CA ILE A 45 4.27 18.06 21.29
C ILE A 45 4.23 16.91 22.30
N LEU A 46 4.35 15.67 21.82
CA LEU A 46 4.32 14.49 22.71
C LEU A 46 5.54 14.46 23.63
N LYS A 47 6.71 14.88 23.15
CA LYS A 47 7.93 14.99 23.96
C LYS A 47 7.78 16.03 25.08
N GLU A 48 7.15 17.17 24.81
CA GLU A 48 6.82 18.20 25.82
C GLU A 48 5.80 17.70 26.83
N GLN A 49 4.91 16.78 26.45
CA GLN A 49 3.96 16.13 27.33
C GLN A 49 4.58 15.02 28.19
N GLY A 50 5.85 14.69 27.96
CA GLY A 50 6.61 13.71 28.76
C GLY A 50 6.52 12.28 28.26
N GLU A 51 6.00 12.06 27.03
CA GLU A 51 6.01 10.74 26.41
C GLU A 51 7.45 10.29 26.10
N SER A 52 7.68 8.97 26.16
CA SER A 52 8.98 8.42 25.80
C SER A 52 9.24 8.51 24.30
N GLU A 53 10.49 8.71 23.91
CA GLU A 53 10.88 8.77 22.50
C GLU A 53 10.52 7.47 21.75
N ALA A 54 10.67 6.33 22.42
CA ALA A 54 10.32 5.04 21.84
C ALA A 54 8.82 4.93 21.52
N ASP A 55 7.95 5.40 22.42
CA ASP A 55 6.50 5.38 22.22
C ASP A 55 6.10 6.35 21.11
N ILE A 56 6.71 7.53 21.05
CA ILE A 56 6.45 8.51 19.98
C ILE A 56 6.84 7.95 18.62
N VAL A 57 8.03 7.35 18.50
CA VAL A 57 8.49 6.74 17.25
C VAL A 57 7.56 5.60 16.82
N GLU A 58 7.06 4.79 17.75
CA GLU A 58 6.10 3.73 17.43
C GLU A 58 4.77 4.30 16.87
N ILE A 59 4.31 5.41 17.43
CA ILE A 59 3.15 6.13 16.87
C ILE A 59 3.43 6.58 15.43
N LEU A 60 4.60 7.18 15.18
CA LEU A 60 4.98 7.65 13.85
C LEU A 60 5.13 6.50 12.84
N ARG A 61 5.66 5.35 13.23
CA ARG A 61 5.72 4.13 12.41
C ARG A 61 4.34 3.71 11.90
N SER A 62 3.31 3.97 12.69
CA SER A 62 1.93 3.62 12.34
C SER A 62 1.20 4.74 11.59
N LYS A 63 1.48 6.03 11.87
CA LYS A 63 0.62 7.16 11.50
C LYS A 63 1.25 8.17 10.55
N SER A 64 2.58 8.24 10.45
CA SER A 64 3.23 9.24 9.63
C SER A 64 2.88 9.10 8.15
N ARG A 65 2.67 10.23 7.48
CA ARG A 65 2.48 10.28 6.03
C ARG A 65 3.72 9.85 5.24
N ASP A 66 4.90 9.95 5.84
CA ASP A 66 6.15 9.52 5.20
C ASP A 66 6.19 8.01 4.96
N ASN A 67 5.42 7.23 5.73
CA ASN A 67 5.30 5.79 5.52
C ASN A 67 4.85 5.42 4.09
N SER A 68 4.09 6.27 3.44
CA SER A 68 3.63 6.07 2.07
C SER A 68 4.41 6.88 1.02
N ARG A 69 5.46 7.61 1.42
CA ARG A 69 6.26 8.48 0.54
C ARG A 69 7.69 7.98 0.31
N THR A 70 8.01 6.80 0.81
CA THR A 70 9.33 6.19 0.63
C THR A 70 9.61 5.95 -0.86
N PRO A 71 10.89 5.96 -1.27
CA PRO A 71 11.27 5.61 -2.63
C PRO A 71 10.75 4.23 -3.05
N ILE A 72 10.35 4.10 -4.31
CA ILE A 72 9.99 2.80 -4.89
C ILE A 72 11.21 1.87 -4.84
N GLN A 73 10.96 0.65 -4.42
CA GLN A 73 11.95 -0.41 -4.31
C GLN A 73 12.05 -1.18 -5.64
N TRP A 74 13.01 -0.79 -6.50
CA TRP A 74 13.17 -1.41 -7.81
C TRP A 74 13.89 -2.75 -7.75
N ASN A 75 14.96 -2.82 -6.94
CA ASN A 75 15.80 -4.01 -6.80
C ASN A 75 16.49 -4.05 -5.42
N SER A 76 17.39 -4.99 -5.21
CA SER A 76 18.15 -5.18 -3.98
C SER A 76 19.46 -4.37 -3.89
N GLU A 77 19.76 -3.54 -4.90
CA GLU A 77 20.95 -2.69 -4.93
C GLU A 77 20.84 -1.52 -3.95
N GLU A 78 21.93 -0.77 -3.81
CA GLU A 78 21.97 0.41 -2.96
C GLU A 78 20.80 1.38 -3.26
N ASN A 79 20.20 1.93 -2.21
CA ASN A 79 19.00 2.78 -2.29
C ASN A 79 17.85 2.13 -3.07
N ALA A 80 17.76 0.79 -3.04
CA ALA A 80 16.73 0.03 -3.75
C ALA A 80 16.72 0.25 -5.28
N GLY A 81 17.86 0.63 -5.87
CA GLY A 81 17.95 1.03 -7.28
C GLY A 81 17.20 2.32 -7.64
N PHE A 82 16.72 3.06 -6.65
CA PHE A 82 15.95 4.28 -6.87
C PHE A 82 16.84 5.48 -7.25
N THR A 83 18.00 5.63 -6.62
CA THR A 83 18.94 6.73 -6.85
C THR A 83 20.37 6.32 -6.53
N THR A 84 21.33 6.96 -7.18
CA THR A 84 22.76 6.87 -6.86
C THR A 84 23.20 7.89 -5.79
N GLY A 85 22.35 8.85 -5.46
CA GLY A 85 22.57 9.83 -4.40
C GLY A 85 21.85 9.48 -3.10
N THR A 86 21.86 10.39 -2.14
CA THR A 86 21.10 10.24 -0.88
C THR A 86 19.61 10.51 -1.15
N PRO A 87 18.70 9.58 -0.92
CA PRO A 87 17.27 9.81 -1.09
C PRO A 87 16.78 10.80 -0.03
N TRP A 88 15.79 11.63 -0.39
CA TRP A 88 15.19 12.61 0.52
C TRP A 88 14.51 11.97 1.72
N ILE A 89 13.75 10.90 1.51
CA ILE A 89 13.24 10.01 2.55
C ILE A 89 14.02 8.69 2.40
N PRO A 90 14.53 8.08 3.49
CA PRO A 90 15.24 6.82 3.40
C PRO A 90 14.38 5.71 2.80
N VAL A 91 15.00 4.77 2.12
CA VAL A 91 14.32 3.56 1.63
C VAL A 91 13.92 2.67 2.80
N ALA A 92 12.79 1.96 2.68
CA ALA A 92 12.38 1.02 3.71
C ALA A 92 13.39 -0.14 3.81
N LYS A 93 13.67 -0.60 5.02
CA LYS A 93 14.68 -1.66 5.29
C LYS A 93 14.39 -2.98 4.55
N SER A 94 13.13 -3.21 4.20
CA SER A 94 12.65 -4.40 3.49
C SER A 94 13.04 -4.47 2.01
N TYR A 95 13.69 -3.45 1.43
CA TYR A 95 13.94 -3.36 -0.02
C TYR A 95 14.73 -4.52 -0.60
N LYS A 96 15.57 -5.19 0.21
CA LYS A 96 16.33 -6.35 -0.27
C LYS A 96 15.44 -7.55 -0.61
N GLU A 97 14.32 -7.67 0.06
CA GLU A 97 13.36 -8.76 -0.07
C GLU A 97 12.15 -8.34 -0.88
N ILE A 98 11.57 -7.18 -0.54
CA ILE A 98 10.38 -6.64 -1.17
C ILE A 98 10.81 -5.60 -2.22
N ASN A 99 10.79 -5.97 -3.48
CA ASN A 99 11.12 -5.07 -4.59
C ASN A 99 10.54 -5.57 -5.92
N ALA A 100 10.52 -4.70 -6.92
CA ALA A 100 9.97 -5.01 -8.23
C ALA A 100 10.66 -6.18 -8.92
N GLU A 101 11.99 -6.25 -8.82
CA GLU A 101 12.76 -7.32 -9.46
C GLU A 101 12.40 -8.70 -8.90
N ASN A 102 12.29 -8.82 -7.57
CA ASN A 102 11.88 -10.07 -6.93
C ASN A 102 10.41 -10.41 -7.22
N ALA A 103 9.53 -9.41 -7.20
CA ALA A 103 8.12 -9.59 -7.55
C ALA A 103 7.93 -10.10 -8.98
N LEU A 104 8.76 -9.67 -9.93
CA LEU A 104 8.71 -10.13 -11.33
C LEU A 104 9.25 -11.55 -11.52
N LYS A 105 10.15 -12.00 -10.64
CA LYS A 105 10.69 -13.37 -10.68
C LYS A 105 9.71 -14.40 -10.15
N ASP A 106 8.86 -14.03 -9.18
CA ASP A 106 7.87 -14.92 -8.56
C ASP A 106 6.49 -14.76 -9.23
N LYS A 107 6.03 -15.80 -9.92
CA LYS A 107 4.72 -15.82 -10.60
C LYS A 107 3.52 -15.84 -9.63
N GLU A 108 3.73 -16.19 -8.38
CA GLU A 108 2.71 -16.17 -7.32
C GLU A 108 2.73 -14.86 -6.52
N SER A 109 3.58 -13.90 -6.89
CA SER A 109 3.73 -12.62 -6.21
C SER A 109 2.47 -11.76 -6.29
N ILE A 110 2.40 -10.77 -5.41
CA ILE A 110 1.35 -9.74 -5.38
C ILE A 110 1.26 -9.02 -6.74
N PHE A 111 2.39 -8.77 -7.41
CA PHE A 111 2.43 -8.15 -8.74
C PHE A 111 1.61 -8.92 -9.78
N TYR A 112 1.79 -10.22 -9.88
CA TYR A 112 1.02 -11.03 -10.83
C TYR A 112 -0.45 -11.14 -10.44
N HIS A 113 -0.77 -11.07 -9.14
CA HIS A 113 -2.15 -10.98 -8.70
C HIS A 113 -2.82 -9.68 -9.18
N TYR A 114 -2.18 -8.52 -9.01
CA TYR A 114 -2.66 -7.23 -9.56
C TYR A 114 -2.81 -7.29 -11.07
N LYS A 115 -1.82 -7.81 -11.78
CA LYS A 115 -1.84 -7.99 -13.23
C LYS A 115 -3.06 -8.81 -13.68
N LYS A 116 -3.37 -9.89 -12.96
CA LYS A 116 -4.55 -10.72 -13.22
C LYS A 116 -5.85 -9.96 -12.98
N LEU A 117 -5.96 -9.23 -11.87
CA LEU A 117 -7.16 -8.44 -11.55
C LEU A 117 -7.43 -7.36 -12.62
N ILE A 118 -6.39 -6.67 -13.07
CA ILE A 118 -6.50 -5.67 -14.16
C ILE A 118 -6.94 -6.34 -15.46
N SER A 119 -6.40 -7.52 -15.80
CA SER A 119 -6.81 -8.28 -16.99
C SER A 119 -8.28 -8.68 -16.93
N LEU A 120 -8.72 -9.25 -15.81
CA LEU A 120 -10.13 -9.64 -15.61
C LEU A 120 -11.07 -8.44 -15.75
N ARG A 121 -10.66 -7.29 -15.22
CA ARG A 121 -11.44 -6.06 -15.31
C ARG A 121 -11.58 -5.52 -16.74
N LYS A 122 -10.58 -5.76 -17.61
CA LYS A 122 -10.61 -5.41 -19.03
C LYS A 122 -11.41 -6.43 -19.86
N GLU A 123 -11.36 -7.70 -19.47
CA GLU A 123 -11.99 -8.81 -20.18
C GLU A 123 -13.51 -8.89 -19.89
N TYR A 124 -13.90 -8.64 -18.64
CA TYR A 124 -15.27 -8.82 -18.17
C TYR A 124 -15.97 -7.50 -17.89
N ASP A 125 -16.81 -7.06 -18.82
CA ASP A 125 -17.59 -5.81 -18.70
C ASP A 125 -18.45 -5.76 -17.42
N VAL A 126 -18.89 -6.90 -16.91
CA VAL A 126 -19.65 -6.96 -15.66
C VAL A 126 -18.87 -6.37 -14.47
N ILE A 127 -17.54 -6.48 -14.45
CA ILE A 127 -16.70 -5.92 -13.39
C ILE A 127 -16.61 -4.40 -13.49
N SER A 128 -16.45 -3.87 -14.70
CA SER A 128 -16.27 -2.42 -14.91
C SER A 128 -17.58 -1.66 -15.06
N LYS A 129 -18.56 -2.23 -15.78
CA LYS A 129 -19.82 -1.58 -16.18
C LYS A 129 -21.03 -2.05 -15.38
N GLY A 130 -20.98 -3.23 -14.77
CA GLY A 130 -22.10 -3.82 -14.02
C GLY A 130 -22.59 -2.93 -12.87
N ASN A 131 -23.85 -3.10 -12.50
CA ASN A 131 -24.38 -2.50 -11.29
C ASN A 131 -23.71 -3.10 -10.04
N PHE A 132 -23.97 -2.50 -8.90
CA PHE A 132 -23.42 -2.96 -7.62
C PHE A 132 -24.58 -3.06 -6.63
N ASN A 133 -24.79 -4.26 -6.08
CA ASN A 133 -25.80 -4.49 -5.05
C ASN A 133 -25.15 -5.18 -3.87
N MET A 134 -25.24 -4.57 -2.70
CA MET A 134 -24.83 -5.21 -1.45
C MET A 134 -25.75 -6.38 -1.13
N ILE A 135 -25.16 -7.42 -0.57
CA ILE A 135 -25.86 -8.56 0.04
C ILE A 135 -25.26 -8.83 1.42
N LEU A 136 -25.99 -9.48 2.28
CA LEU A 136 -25.58 -9.77 3.66
C LEU A 136 -25.25 -8.48 4.47
N GLU A 137 -26.02 -7.41 4.25
CA GLU A 137 -25.76 -6.10 4.85
C GLU A 137 -25.68 -6.12 6.39
N ASP A 138 -26.46 -7.01 7.03
CA ASP A 138 -26.48 -7.18 8.48
C ASP A 138 -25.34 -8.07 9.01
N ASN A 139 -24.48 -8.61 8.14
CA ASN A 139 -23.40 -9.50 8.56
C ASN A 139 -22.11 -8.72 8.79
N ASN A 140 -21.71 -8.59 10.04
CA ASN A 140 -20.52 -7.82 10.44
C ASN A 140 -19.17 -8.52 10.19
N LYS A 141 -19.18 -9.75 9.65
CA LYS A 141 -17.97 -10.55 9.38
C LYS A 141 -17.73 -10.80 7.90
N VAL A 142 -18.74 -10.60 7.07
CA VAL A 142 -18.67 -10.90 5.64
C VAL A 142 -19.12 -9.69 4.83
N LEU A 143 -18.26 -9.21 3.93
CA LEU A 143 -18.62 -8.26 2.90
C LEU A 143 -19.08 -9.04 1.66
N GLY A 144 -20.36 -8.94 1.33
CA GLY A 144 -20.93 -9.59 0.16
C GLY A 144 -21.56 -8.59 -0.81
N TYR A 145 -21.37 -8.79 -2.10
CA TYR A 145 -22.02 -8.01 -3.14
C TYR A 145 -22.17 -8.80 -4.44
N THR A 146 -23.09 -8.36 -5.28
CA THR A 146 -23.29 -8.90 -6.64
C THR A 146 -23.03 -7.81 -7.68
N ARG A 147 -22.61 -8.26 -8.86
CA ARG A 147 -22.43 -7.43 -10.05
C ARG A 147 -23.22 -8.03 -11.20
N ASN A 148 -24.10 -7.24 -11.82
CA ASN A 148 -24.91 -7.67 -12.94
C ASN A 148 -24.73 -6.69 -14.09
N TYR A 149 -24.53 -7.22 -15.30
CA TYR A 149 -24.42 -6.44 -16.53
C TYR A 149 -25.07 -7.21 -17.69
N GLU A 150 -26.12 -6.63 -18.28
CA GLU A 150 -26.95 -7.30 -19.26
C GLU A 150 -27.49 -8.64 -18.68
N ASN A 151 -27.22 -9.76 -19.35
CA ASN A 151 -27.62 -11.09 -18.87
C ASN A 151 -26.48 -11.86 -18.19
N ARG A 152 -25.45 -11.18 -17.69
CA ARG A 152 -24.28 -11.76 -17.01
C ARG A 152 -24.26 -11.38 -15.51
N HIS A 153 -23.96 -12.35 -14.69
CA HIS A 153 -23.88 -12.21 -13.22
C HIS A 153 -22.48 -12.54 -12.73
#